data_79dba9a5b49781935bf713bb46f4912a
#
_entry.id   79dba9a5b49781935bf713bb46f4912a
#
_cell.length_a   1.000
_cell.length_b   1.000
_cell.length_c   1.000
_cell.angle_alpha   90.00
_cell.angle_beta   90.00
_cell.angle_gamma   90.00
#
_symmetry.space_group_name_H-M   'P 1'
#
loop_
_entity.id
_entity.type
_entity.pdbx_description
1 polymer ?
#
loop_
_entity_poly.entity_id
_entity_poly.type
_entity_poly.pdbx_seq_one_letter_code
_entity_poly.pdbx_strand_id
1 'polypeptide(L)'
;MLADREENTLWGDWSEHTKETLSGVELVLSAGDLSPHYLEFLVTMLNVPLVYVRGNHDGIYDRKPPEGCINADGRVVEAAGLRILGLGGSMRYKPGAADMYTEREMRMRMVSVQRQMMAGRLRGKEGFDILLTHAPCRGYGDQDDIPHKGFECFDALLRRYSPKLHCYGHVHQEYGGFKRTREHPSGALLINACGHYICTL
;
A
#
# COMPACT_ATOMS: atom_id res chain seq x y z
N MET A 1 -8.06 4.27 -2.50
CA MET A 1 -7.15 3.31 -1.84
C MET A 1 -7.94 2.09 -1.45
N LEU A 2 -7.32 0.89 -1.53
CA LEU A 2 -7.97 -0.41 -1.35
C LEU A 2 -7.02 -1.35 -0.60
N ALA A 3 -7.54 -2.25 0.24
CA ALA A 3 -6.82 -3.37 0.84
C ALA A 3 -7.76 -4.42 1.44
N ASP A 4 -7.30 -5.66 1.54
CA ASP A 4 -7.80 -6.76 2.39
C ASP A 4 -9.22 -7.24 2.07
N ARG A 5 -10.11 -6.39 1.59
CA ARG A 5 -11.50 -6.74 1.31
C ARG A 5 -11.96 -6.16 -0.02
N GLU A 6 -12.49 -7.03 -0.88
CA GLU A 6 -13.15 -6.63 -2.12
C GLU A 6 -14.55 -6.08 -1.82
N GLU A 7 -14.82 -4.87 -2.25
CA GLU A 7 -16.10 -4.22 -2.02
C GLU A 7 -17.06 -4.50 -3.18
N ASN A 8 -18.19 -5.14 -2.91
CA ASN A 8 -19.19 -5.48 -3.92
C ASN A 8 -19.67 -4.26 -4.69
N THR A 9 -19.78 -3.11 -4.03
CA THR A 9 -20.16 -1.82 -4.66
C THR A 9 -19.17 -1.34 -5.71
N LEU A 10 -17.91 -1.80 -5.67
CA LEU A 10 -16.87 -1.42 -6.61
C LEU A 10 -16.66 -2.45 -7.73
N TRP A 11 -17.32 -3.60 -7.68
CA TRP A 11 -17.08 -4.65 -8.68
C TRP A 11 -18.36 -5.41 -9.07
N GLY A 12 -19.18 -5.91 -8.12
CA GLY A 12 -20.41 -6.64 -8.42
C GLY A 12 -21.58 -5.73 -8.83
N ASP A 13 -21.70 -4.58 -8.19
CA ASP A 13 -22.78 -3.61 -8.38
C ASP A 13 -22.26 -2.32 -9.00
N TRP A 14 -21.55 -2.42 -10.14
CA TRP A 14 -21.03 -1.25 -10.84
C TRP A 14 -22.15 -0.40 -11.43
N SER A 15 -22.66 0.53 -10.63
CA SER A 15 -23.81 1.39 -10.95
C SER A 15 -23.39 2.78 -11.41
N GLU A 16 -24.32 3.57 -11.92
CA GLU A 16 -24.08 4.98 -12.23
C GLU A 16 -23.70 5.77 -10.96
N HIS A 17 -24.29 5.42 -9.81
CA HIS A 17 -23.89 6.02 -8.53
C HIS A 17 -22.44 5.71 -8.17
N THR A 18 -21.94 4.48 -8.44
CA THR A 18 -20.53 4.12 -8.25
C THR A 18 -19.63 4.96 -9.17
N LYS A 19 -20.02 5.15 -10.42
CA LYS A 19 -19.27 5.99 -11.37
C LYS A 19 -19.22 7.44 -10.93
N GLU A 20 -20.34 8.00 -10.47
CA GLU A 20 -20.41 9.38 -9.96
C GLU A 20 -19.51 9.54 -8.72
N THR A 21 -19.57 8.61 -7.77
CA THR A 21 -18.76 8.62 -6.54
C THR A 21 -17.27 8.55 -6.84
N LEU A 22 -16.87 7.81 -7.87
CA LEU A 22 -15.48 7.63 -8.29
C LEU A 22 -15.06 8.61 -9.38
N SER A 23 -15.96 9.49 -9.83
CA SER A 23 -15.62 10.53 -10.80
C SER A 23 -14.57 11.47 -10.20
N GLY A 24 -13.50 11.74 -10.94
CA GLY A 24 -12.38 12.55 -10.45
C GLY A 24 -11.31 11.78 -9.67
N VAL A 25 -11.44 10.45 -9.54
CA VAL A 25 -10.30 9.63 -9.09
C VAL A 25 -9.23 9.65 -10.17
N GLU A 26 -8.00 10.01 -9.81
CA GLU A 26 -6.85 10.09 -10.73
C GLU A 26 -5.80 8.99 -10.48
N LEU A 27 -5.87 8.33 -9.33
CA LEU A 27 -4.94 7.28 -8.91
C LEU A 27 -5.62 6.28 -7.98
N VAL A 28 -5.40 5.01 -8.23
CA VAL A 28 -5.77 3.92 -7.31
C VAL A 28 -4.53 3.34 -6.66
N LEU A 29 -4.55 3.19 -5.33
CA LEU A 29 -3.51 2.52 -4.55
C LEU A 29 -4.08 1.25 -3.93
N SER A 30 -3.46 0.10 -4.18
CA SER A 30 -3.79 -1.17 -3.55
C SER A 30 -2.69 -1.57 -2.57
N ALA A 31 -3.05 -1.67 -1.30
CA ALA A 31 -2.14 -2.07 -0.23
C ALA A 31 -2.10 -3.59 0.01
N GLY A 32 -2.57 -4.40 -0.93
CA GLY A 32 -2.44 -5.85 -0.93
C GLY A 32 -3.66 -6.62 -0.41
N ASP A 33 -3.55 -7.95 -0.47
CA ASP A 33 -4.56 -8.95 -0.09
C ASP A 33 -5.89 -8.79 -0.85
N LEU A 34 -5.78 -8.62 -2.17
CA LEU A 34 -6.90 -8.51 -3.11
C LEU A 34 -6.68 -9.44 -4.30
N SER A 35 -7.74 -9.95 -4.94
CA SER A 35 -7.55 -10.81 -6.11
C SER A 35 -7.02 -10.03 -7.33
N PRO A 36 -6.22 -10.67 -8.22
CA PRO A 36 -5.79 -10.05 -9.46
C PRO A 36 -6.97 -9.55 -10.29
N HIS A 37 -8.03 -10.35 -10.38
CA HIS A 37 -9.22 -10.01 -11.16
C HIS A 37 -9.94 -8.75 -10.67
N TYR A 38 -9.99 -8.55 -9.35
CA TYR A 38 -10.57 -7.33 -8.78
C TYR A 38 -9.78 -6.09 -9.19
N LEU A 39 -8.45 -6.15 -9.15
CA LEU A 39 -7.60 -5.03 -9.56
C LEU A 39 -7.66 -4.79 -11.08
N GLU A 40 -7.68 -5.86 -11.89
CA GLU A 40 -7.84 -5.82 -13.35
C GLU A 40 -9.19 -5.17 -13.74
N PHE A 41 -10.26 -5.52 -13.04
CA PHE A 41 -11.56 -4.90 -13.23
C PHE A 41 -11.50 -3.40 -12.92
N LEU A 42 -10.97 -3.01 -11.77
CA LEU A 42 -10.92 -1.60 -11.34
C LEU A 42 -10.07 -0.74 -12.28
N VAL A 43 -8.88 -1.21 -12.69
CA VAL A 43 -8.03 -0.45 -13.61
C VAL A 43 -8.70 -0.27 -14.97
N THR A 44 -9.46 -1.28 -15.42
CA THR A 44 -10.22 -1.22 -16.67
C THR A 44 -11.39 -0.23 -16.58
N MET A 45 -12.17 -0.29 -15.50
CA MET A 45 -13.38 0.52 -15.36
C MET A 45 -13.09 1.99 -15.05
N LEU A 46 -12.05 2.25 -14.26
CA LEU A 46 -11.67 3.63 -13.91
C LEU A 46 -10.78 4.29 -14.95
N ASN A 47 -10.05 3.48 -15.73
CA ASN A 47 -9.09 3.95 -16.74
C ASN A 47 -8.08 4.97 -16.20
N VAL A 48 -7.61 4.73 -14.98
CA VAL A 48 -6.57 5.52 -14.30
C VAL A 48 -5.44 4.59 -13.81
N PRO A 49 -4.23 5.09 -13.54
CA PRO A 49 -3.16 4.28 -12.99
C PRO A 49 -3.59 3.59 -11.69
N LEU A 50 -3.36 2.27 -11.59
CA LEU A 50 -3.50 1.49 -10.38
C LEU A 50 -2.12 0.98 -9.96
N VAL A 51 -1.68 1.40 -8.79
CA VAL A 51 -0.39 1.01 -8.20
C VAL A 51 -0.63 0.08 -7.03
N TYR A 52 0.07 -1.05 -6.98
CA TYR A 52 -0.12 -2.03 -5.92
C TYR A 52 1.19 -2.48 -5.26
N VAL A 53 1.08 -2.94 -4.03
CA VAL A 53 2.04 -3.80 -3.34
C VAL A 53 1.37 -5.13 -2.99
N ARG A 54 2.16 -6.16 -2.72
CA ARG A 54 1.64 -7.47 -2.31
C ARG A 54 1.31 -7.46 -0.81
N GLY A 55 0.21 -8.08 -0.44
CA GLY A 55 -0.04 -8.51 0.93
C GLY A 55 0.55 -9.90 1.20
N ASN A 56 0.34 -10.43 2.39
CA ASN A 56 0.87 -11.74 2.76
C ASN A 56 0.02 -12.91 2.26
N HIS A 57 -1.13 -12.64 1.63
CA HIS A 57 -1.98 -13.63 0.98
C HIS A 57 -1.92 -13.59 -0.56
N ASP A 58 -1.10 -12.71 -1.15
CA ASP A 58 -1.01 -12.49 -2.59
C ASP A 58 -0.03 -13.44 -3.32
N GLY A 59 0.27 -14.60 -2.76
CA GLY A 59 1.14 -15.60 -3.40
C GLY A 59 0.71 -16.03 -4.79
N ILE A 60 -0.58 -15.86 -5.14
CA ILE A 60 -1.09 -16.11 -6.50
C ILE A 60 -0.44 -15.19 -7.55
N TYR A 61 0.03 -14.00 -7.16
CA TYR A 61 0.64 -13.02 -8.06
C TYR A 61 1.97 -13.49 -8.68
N ASP A 62 2.60 -14.55 -8.13
CA ASP A 62 3.77 -15.19 -8.74
C ASP A 62 3.42 -15.86 -10.08
N ARG A 63 2.18 -16.34 -10.22
CA ARG A 63 1.67 -17.02 -11.40
C ARG A 63 0.77 -16.13 -12.25
N LYS A 64 0.00 -15.28 -11.59
CA LYS A 64 -1.00 -14.41 -12.21
C LYS A 64 -0.97 -13.05 -11.53
N PRO A 65 0.00 -12.18 -11.87
CA PRO A 65 -0.01 -10.80 -11.40
C PRO A 65 -1.19 -10.04 -12.01
N PRO A 66 -1.74 -9.01 -11.34
CA PRO A 66 -2.83 -8.21 -11.88
C PRO A 66 -2.38 -7.45 -13.12
N GLU A 67 -2.99 -7.76 -14.28
CA GLU A 67 -2.67 -7.15 -15.56
C GLU A 67 -3.14 -5.68 -15.63
N GLY A 68 -2.39 -4.84 -16.32
CA GLY A 68 -2.68 -3.41 -16.42
C GLY A 68 -2.34 -2.58 -15.17
N CYS A 69 -1.92 -3.24 -14.08
CA CYS A 69 -1.57 -2.60 -12.81
C CYS A 69 -0.05 -2.44 -12.65
N ILE A 70 0.36 -1.41 -11.91
CA ILE A 70 1.78 -1.08 -11.68
C ILE A 70 2.23 -1.69 -10.35
N ASN A 71 3.13 -2.66 -10.41
CA ASN A 71 3.75 -3.22 -9.21
C ASN A 71 4.77 -2.22 -8.64
N ALA A 72 4.57 -1.76 -7.40
CA ALA A 72 5.52 -0.90 -6.69
C ALA A 72 6.35 -1.67 -5.65
N ASP A 73 6.13 -2.96 -5.45
CA ASP A 73 6.78 -3.69 -4.37
C ASP A 73 8.31 -3.73 -4.52
N GLY A 74 9.03 -3.25 -3.51
CA GLY A 74 10.49 -3.14 -3.50
C GLY A 74 11.07 -2.07 -4.43
N ARG A 75 10.30 -1.08 -4.87
CA ARG A 75 10.75 -0.01 -5.77
C ARG A 75 10.00 1.31 -5.59
N VAL A 76 10.49 2.36 -6.24
CA VAL A 76 9.77 3.63 -6.41
C VAL A 76 9.24 3.68 -7.84
N VAL A 77 7.94 3.94 -7.98
CA VAL A 77 7.24 4.14 -9.25
C VAL A 77 6.70 5.56 -9.35
N GLU A 78 6.37 6.00 -10.57
CA GLU A 78 5.72 7.28 -10.83
C GLU A 78 4.35 7.02 -11.46
N ALA A 79 3.29 7.59 -10.86
CA ALA A 79 1.93 7.50 -11.37
C ALA A 79 1.16 8.77 -10.99
N ALA A 80 0.31 9.28 -11.87
CA ALA A 80 -0.47 10.51 -11.68
C ALA A 80 0.37 11.71 -11.15
N GLY A 81 1.60 11.85 -11.61
CA GLY A 81 2.51 12.92 -11.16
C GLY A 81 3.11 12.74 -9.78
N LEU A 82 2.80 11.64 -9.07
CA LEU A 82 3.30 11.32 -7.73
C LEU A 82 4.36 10.22 -7.76
N ARG A 83 5.31 10.29 -6.82
CA ARG A 83 6.32 9.25 -6.58
C ARG A 83 5.87 8.37 -5.43
N ILE A 84 5.76 7.07 -5.68
CA ILE A 84 5.22 6.09 -4.75
C ILE A 84 6.29 5.06 -4.43
N LEU A 85 6.69 4.97 -3.16
CA LEU A 85 7.57 3.92 -2.66
C LEU A 85 6.72 2.79 -2.13
N GLY A 86 6.89 1.57 -2.69
CA GLY A 86 6.15 0.38 -2.29
C GLY A 86 6.99 -0.62 -1.49
N LEU A 87 6.43 -1.15 -0.39
CA LEU A 87 6.99 -2.22 0.42
C LEU A 87 5.85 -3.13 0.92
N GLY A 88 5.58 -4.20 0.19
CA GLY A 88 4.55 -5.17 0.53
C GLY A 88 4.95 -6.18 1.60
N GLY A 89 3.98 -7.00 1.99
CA GLY A 89 4.11 -8.08 2.95
C GLY A 89 3.92 -7.67 4.40
N SER A 90 3.86 -8.67 5.29
CA SER A 90 3.58 -8.49 6.72
C SER A 90 4.72 -9.00 7.61
N MET A 91 4.60 -8.77 8.93
CA MET A 91 5.48 -9.39 9.92
C MET A 91 5.38 -10.92 9.84
N ARG A 92 6.52 -11.61 9.88
CA ARG A 92 6.56 -13.07 9.78
C ARG A 92 5.99 -13.73 11.04
N TYR A 93 4.91 -14.42 10.90
CA TYR A 93 4.29 -15.29 11.91
C TYR A 93 4.24 -16.77 11.48
N LYS A 94 4.52 -17.08 10.20
CA LYS A 94 4.66 -18.44 9.68
C LYS A 94 6.04 -18.63 9.07
N PRO A 95 6.85 -19.60 9.58
CA PRO A 95 8.15 -19.90 8.98
C PRO A 95 8.03 -20.29 7.50
N GLY A 96 8.87 -19.72 6.64
CA GLY A 96 8.93 -20.05 5.21
C GLY A 96 7.76 -19.54 4.36
N ALA A 97 6.82 -18.80 4.92
CA ALA A 97 5.74 -18.19 4.14
C ALA A 97 6.27 -17.06 3.25
N ALA A 98 5.76 -17.01 2.02
CA ALA A 98 6.04 -15.92 1.10
C ALA A 98 5.46 -14.59 1.62
N ASP A 99 6.03 -13.48 1.21
CA ASP A 99 5.57 -12.12 1.54
C ASP A 99 5.42 -11.85 3.04
N MET A 100 6.13 -12.61 3.88
CA MET A 100 6.27 -12.38 5.31
C MET A 100 7.74 -12.16 5.67
N TYR A 101 8.03 -11.08 6.36
CA TYR A 101 9.38 -10.61 6.62
C TYR A 101 9.63 -10.38 8.12
N THR A 102 10.85 -10.66 8.56
CA THR A 102 11.34 -10.14 9.85
C THR A 102 11.65 -8.64 9.70
N GLU A 103 11.74 -7.91 10.79
CA GLU A 103 12.17 -6.51 10.80
C GLU A 103 13.52 -6.34 10.06
N ARG A 104 14.47 -7.27 10.24
CA ARG A 104 15.77 -7.24 9.56
C ARG A 104 15.64 -7.38 8.04
N GLU A 105 14.81 -8.30 7.57
CA GLU A 105 14.59 -8.51 6.13
C GLU A 105 13.88 -7.31 5.51
N MET A 106 12.89 -6.73 6.18
CA MET A 106 12.22 -5.54 5.72
C MET A 106 13.19 -4.33 5.66
N ARG A 107 14.08 -4.19 6.65
CA ARG A 107 15.17 -3.19 6.60
C ARG A 107 16.10 -3.39 5.41
N MET A 108 16.44 -4.64 5.06
CA MET A 108 17.27 -4.91 3.86
C MET A 108 16.55 -4.52 2.57
N ARG A 109 15.25 -4.80 2.45
CA ARG A 109 14.42 -4.36 1.32
C ARG A 109 14.38 -2.83 1.24
N MET A 110 14.17 -2.17 2.36
CA MET A 110 14.21 -0.70 2.45
C MET A 110 15.55 -0.13 1.98
N VAL A 111 16.69 -0.70 2.42
CA VAL A 111 18.03 -0.26 1.97
C VAL A 111 18.20 -0.43 0.46
N SER A 112 17.69 -1.52 -0.12
CA SER A 112 17.71 -1.72 -1.58
C SER A 112 16.96 -0.62 -2.32
N VAL A 113 15.76 -0.26 -1.85
CA VAL A 113 14.96 0.83 -2.45
C VAL A 113 15.66 2.18 -2.27
N GLN A 114 16.25 2.44 -1.09
CA GLN A 114 16.99 3.68 -0.85
C GLN A 114 18.19 3.84 -1.81
N ARG A 115 18.90 2.75 -2.17
CA ARG A 115 19.95 2.77 -3.19
C ARG A 115 19.40 3.16 -4.57
N GLN A 116 18.23 2.65 -4.95
CA GLN A 116 17.55 3.05 -6.19
C GLN A 116 17.20 4.55 -6.17
N MET A 117 16.73 5.05 -5.01
CA MET A 117 16.43 6.49 -4.84
C MET A 117 17.68 7.35 -4.96
N MET A 118 18.81 6.93 -4.38
CA MET A 118 20.08 7.65 -4.51
C MET A 118 20.53 7.76 -5.98
N ALA A 119 20.38 6.69 -6.75
CA ALA A 119 20.65 6.74 -8.20
C ALA A 119 19.69 7.69 -8.94
N GLY A 120 18.44 7.78 -8.49
CA GLY A 120 17.43 8.73 -9.00
C GLY A 120 17.76 10.19 -8.65
N ARG A 121 18.37 10.45 -7.48
CA ARG A 121 18.78 11.79 -7.04
C ARG A 121 19.76 12.46 -8.00
N LEU A 122 20.67 11.68 -8.59
CA LEU A 122 21.57 12.18 -9.62
C LEU A 122 20.82 12.69 -10.88
N ARG A 123 19.54 12.36 -11.00
CA ARG A 123 18.64 12.79 -12.08
C ARG A 123 17.60 13.83 -11.60
N GLY A 124 17.83 14.48 -10.45
CA GLY A 124 16.91 15.48 -9.86
C GLY A 124 15.67 14.90 -9.21
N LYS A 125 15.61 13.58 -8.97
CA LYS A 125 14.44 12.91 -8.34
C LYS A 125 14.73 12.60 -6.88
N GLU A 126 14.24 13.45 -5.98
CA GLU A 126 14.42 13.27 -4.53
C GLU A 126 13.15 12.74 -3.85
N GLY A 127 13.32 11.86 -2.85
CA GLY A 127 12.25 11.37 -1.98
C GLY A 127 11.11 10.63 -2.69
N PHE A 128 9.97 10.61 -2.06
CA PHE A 128 8.69 10.08 -2.56
C PHE A 128 7.54 10.83 -1.86
N ASP A 129 6.38 10.87 -2.52
CA ASP A 129 5.18 11.55 -2.02
C ASP A 129 4.32 10.60 -1.19
N ILE A 130 4.31 9.32 -1.56
CA ILE A 130 3.47 8.29 -0.94
C ILE A 130 4.34 7.09 -0.54
N LEU A 131 4.17 6.64 0.71
CA LEU A 131 4.59 5.32 1.16
C LEU A 131 3.39 4.38 1.02
N LEU A 132 3.50 3.35 0.20
CA LEU A 132 2.49 2.31 0.02
C LEU A 132 3.02 1.00 0.61
N THR A 133 2.40 0.50 1.67
CA THR A 133 2.80 -0.75 2.32
C THR A 133 1.59 -1.64 2.56
N HIS A 134 1.79 -2.94 2.79
CA HIS A 134 0.70 -3.78 3.28
C HIS A 134 0.60 -3.67 4.81
N ALA A 135 1.67 -3.98 5.54
CA ALA A 135 1.67 -3.81 6.99
C ALA A 135 1.76 -2.34 7.42
N PRO A 136 1.20 -1.98 8.59
CA PRO A 136 1.31 -0.64 9.16
C PRO A 136 2.73 -0.30 9.65
N CYS A 137 2.94 0.98 9.96
CA CYS A 137 4.08 1.43 10.76
C CYS A 137 3.86 1.07 12.23
N ARG A 138 4.93 0.64 12.91
CA ARG A 138 4.91 0.31 14.32
C ARG A 138 4.41 1.50 15.17
N GLY A 139 3.44 1.24 16.07
CA GLY A 139 2.83 2.25 16.94
C GLY A 139 1.78 3.12 16.26
N TYR A 140 1.52 2.89 14.95
CA TYR A 140 0.60 3.72 14.16
C TYR A 140 -0.41 2.84 13.40
N GLY A 141 -1.29 2.18 14.13
CA GLY A 141 -2.38 1.38 13.57
C GLY A 141 -2.09 -0.11 13.50
N ASP A 142 -0.96 -0.55 14.02
CA ASP A 142 -0.63 -1.94 14.28
C ASP A 142 -1.28 -2.46 15.57
N GLN A 143 -1.15 -3.76 15.84
CA GLN A 143 -1.61 -4.42 17.06
C GLN A 143 -0.44 -5.11 17.79
N ASP A 144 -0.69 -5.56 19.02
CA ASP A 144 0.36 -6.18 19.86
C ASP A 144 0.66 -7.63 19.47
N ASP A 145 -0.25 -8.30 18.77
CA ASP A 145 -0.05 -9.67 18.31
C ASP A 145 0.92 -9.74 17.12
N ILE A 146 1.64 -10.86 16.99
CA ILE A 146 2.70 -10.99 15.97
C ILE A 146 2.21 -10.78 14.54
N PRO A 147 1.08 -11.34 14.08
CA PRO A 147 0.59 -11.15 12.73
C PRO A 147 0.39 -9.68 12.34
N HIS A 148 -0.25 -8.89 13.22
CA HIS A 148 -0.64 -7.51 12.94
C HIS A 148 0.37 -6.47 13.42
N LYS A 149 1.53 -6.92 13.84
CA LYS A 149 2.62 -6.06 14.29
C LYS A 149 3.23 -5.28 13.13
N GLY A 150 3.31 -3.96 13.28
CA GLY A 150 3.89 -3.07 12.28
C GLY A 150 5.42 -3.13 12.24
N PHE A 151 6.03 -2.60 11.16
CA PHE A 151 7.48 -2.49 11.04
C PHE A 151 8.01 -1.17 11.61
N GLU A 152 9.04 -1.26 12.46
CA GLU A 152 9.74 -0.09 13.02
C GLU A 152 10.50 0.69 11.95
N CYS A 153 11.04 0.02 10.94
CA CYS A 153 11.79 0.67 9.87
C CYS A 153 10.93 1.62 9.03
N PHE A 154 9.61 1.49 9.03
CA PHE A 154 8.73 2.43 8.34
C PHE A 154 8.69 3.80 9.05
N ASP A 155 8.77 3.85 10.40
CA ASP A 155 8.93 5.11 11.14
C ASP A 155 10.18 5.89 10.69
N ALA A 156 11.30 5.17 10.49
CA ALA A 156 12.52 5.78 9.98
C ALA A 156 12.37 6.36 8.55
N LEU A 157 11.61 5.70 7.68
CA LEU A 157 11.28 6.23 6.34
C LEU A 157 10.41 7.48 6.44
N LEU A 158 9.36 7.42 7.24
CA LEU A 158 8.42 8.54 7.44
C LEU A 158 9.15 9.77 7.98
N ARG A 159 10.00 9.61 9.01
CA ARG A 159 10.78 10.74 9.57
C ARG A 159 11.80 11.30 8.60
N ARG A 160 12.43 10.45 7.80
CA ARG A 160 13.51 10.89 6.90
C ARG A 160 12.99 11.62 5.67
N TYR A 161 11.88 11.18 5.11
CA TYR A 161 11.39 11.65 3.81
C TYR A 161 10.12 12.49 3.89
N SER A 162 9.42 12.46 5.03
CA SER A 162 8.19 13.23 5.29
C SER A 162 7.21 13.17 4.11
N PRO A 163 6.81 11.95 3.66
CA PRO A 163 5.84 11.85 2.57
C PRO A 163 4.50 12.47 2.99
N LYS A 164 3.67 12.82 2.02
CA LYS A 164 2.32 13.33 2.28
C LYS A 164 1.41 12.24 2.86
N LEU A 165 1.58 11.01 2.37
CA LEU A 165 0.70 9.89 2.69
C LEU A 165 1.49 8.61 2.98
N HIS A 166 1.05 7.86 3.98
CA HIS A 166 1.33 6.44 4.15
C HIS A 166 0.02 5.66 4.03
N CYS A 167 -0.17 4.94 2.92
CA CYS A 167 -1.30 4.05 2.69
C CYS A 167 -0.90 2.62 3.07
N TYR A 168 -1.68 1.98 3.91
CA TYR A 168 -1.45 0.60 4.37
C TYR A 168 -2.77 -0.17 4.53
N GLY A 169 -2.72 -1.49 4.74
CA GLY A 169 -3.84 -2.40 4.99
C GLY A 169 -3.59 -3.30 6.20
N HIS A 170 -3.85 -4.60 6.04
CA HIS A 170 -3.52 -5.70 6.94
C HIS A 170 -4.29 -5.73 8.27
N VAL A 171 -4.57 -4.60 8.89
CA VAL A 171 -5.34 -4.53 10.14
C VAL A 171 -6.81 -4.27 9.81
N HIS A 172 -7.65 -5.28 10.01
CA HIS A 172 -9.06 -5.23 9.63
C HIS A 172 -9.92 -4.50 10.66
N GLN A 173 -11.08 -4.02 10.21
CA GLN A 173 -12.00 -3.26 11.04
C GLN A 173 -12.58 -4.07 12.21
N GLU A 174 -12.71 -5.39 12.04
CA GLU A 174 -13.28 -6.31 13.01
C GLU A 174 -12.40 -6.55 14.24
N TYR A 175 -11.13 -6.18 14.19
CA TYR A 175 -10.18 -6.43 15.30
C TYR A 175 -10.31 -5.45 16.49
N GLY A 176 -11.29 -4.57 16.48
CA GLY A 176 -11.46 -3.57 17.55
C GLY A 176 -10.42 -2.44 17.49
N GLY A 177 -10.75 -1.30 18.09
CA GLY A 177 -9.83 -0.15 18.12
C GLY A 177 -9.45 0.42 16.74
N PHE A 178 -10.13 0.01 15.65
CA PHE A 178 -9.86 0.46 14.31
C PHE A 178 -9.99 1.98 14.20
N LYS A 179 -8.91 2.61 13.77
CA LYS A 179 -8.89 4.04 13.44
C LYS A 179 -8.30 4.18 12.04
N ARG A 180 -9.15 4.58 11.09
CA ARG A 180 -8.78 4.66 9.67
C ARG A 180 -7.65 5.62 9.37
N THR A 181 -7.68 6.79 10.01
CA THR A 181 -6.69 7.85 9.76
C THR A 181 -5.92 8.19 11.01
N ARG A 182 -4.62 8.45 10.87
CA ARG A 182 -3.72 8.89 11.94
C ARG A 182 -2.75 9.92 11.36
N GLU A 183 -2.21 10.76 12.20
CA GLU A 183 -1.10 11.65 11.86
C GLU A 183 0.19 11.11 12.43
N HIS A 184 1.24 11.15 11.64
CA HIS A 184 2.58 10.82 12.08
C HIS A 184 3.35 12.09 12.46
N PRO A 185 4.29 12.06 13.44
CA PRO A 185 5.10 13.23 13.81
C PRO A 185 5.93 13.84 12.68
N SER A 186 6.11 13.14 11.55
CA SER A 186 6.73 13.70 10.33
C SER A 186 5.78 14.58 9.51
N GLY A 187 4.51 14.69 9.88
CA GLY A 187 3.47 15.37 9.11
C GLY A 187 2.76 14.47 8.09
N ALA A 188 3.18 13.21 7.93
CA ALA A 188 2.52 12.27 7.03
C ALA A 188 1.13 11.88 7.56
N LEU A 189 0.13 11.88 6.67
CA LEU A 189 -1.18 11.29 6.93
C LEU A 189 -1.09 9.78 6.72
N LEU A 190 -1.45 8.98 7.74
CA LEU A 190 -1.50 7.53 7.67
C LEU A 190 -2.93 7.08 7.48
N ILE A 191 -3.19 6.26 6.45
CA ILE A 191 -4.53 5.77 6.13
C ILE A 191 -4.50 4.25 6.00
N ASN A 192 -5.33 3.59 6.82
CA ASN A 192 -5.66 2.18 6.64
C ASN A 192 -6.71 2.05 5.53
N ALA A 193 -6.34 1.38 4.45
CA ALA A 193 -7.14 1.23 3.24
C ALA A 193 -8.08 0.02 3.26
N CYS A 194 -8.20 -0.72 4.37
CA CYS A 194 -9.05 -1.90 4.48
C CYS A 194 -10.47 -1.63 3.95
N GLY A 195 -10.94 -2.45 2.99
CA GLY A 195 -12.06 -2.16 2.13
C GLY A 195 -11.69 -1.10 1.09
N HIS A 196 -12.27 0.10 1.19
CA HIS A 196 -11.85 1.22 0.34
C HIS A 196 -11.91 2.57 1.08
N TYR A 197 -11.16 3.54 0.57
CA TYR A 197 -11.18 4.92 1.05
C TYR A 197 -10.79 5.90 -0.06
N ILE A 198 -11.52 7.00 -0.17
CA ILE A 198 -11.25 8.09 -1.13
C ILE A 198 -10.75 9.30 -0.34
N CYS A 199 -9.67 9.91 -0.80
CA CYS A 199 -9.16 11.18 -0.26
C CYS A 199 -8.57 12.05 -1.35
N THR A 200 -8.41 13.32 -1.07
CA THR A 200 -7.63 14.29 -1.86
C THR A 200 -6.29 14.53 -1.17
N LEU A 201 -5.20 14.61 -1.94
CA LEU A 201 -3.83 14.87 -1.47
C LEU A 201 -3.36 16.28 -1.83
#